data_b48d155ffbe624e94d6b00f3c991ccb9
#
_entry.id   b48d155ffbe624e94d6b00f3c991ccb9
#
_cell.length_a   1.000
_cell.length_b   1.000
_cell.length_c   1.000
_cell.angle_alpha   90.00
_cell.angle_beta   90.00
_cell.angle_gamma   90.00
#
_symmetry.space_group_name_H-M   'P 1'
#
loop_
_entity.id
_entity.type
_entity.pdbx_description
1 polymer ?
#
loop_
_entity_poly.entity_id
_entity_poly.type
_entity_poly.pdbx_seq_one_letter_code
_entity_poly.pdbx_strand_id
1 'polypeptide(L)'
;MSGMVRGIRGATYIEKNEADCIIRETKLLLLEIVEKNQIKAEDICSILFTSTSGLNASFPAMAARELGWKYVPMLCSVEIDVPDSLQNCVRVLMHVNTFLKQDQIKHVYLKEAKKLRDDL
;
A
#
# COMPACT_ATOMS: atom_id res chain seq x y z
N MET A 1 4.39 26.24 7.20
CA MET A 1 3.89 25.96 5.84
C MET A 1 3.90 24.46 5.58
N SER A 2 2.84 23.95 5.12
CA SER A 2 2.77 22.55 4.74
C SER A 2 3.36 22.35 3.35
N GLY A 3 3.77 21.15 3.04
CA GLY A 3 4.20 20.77 1.71
C GLY A 3 3.04 20.62 0.76
N MET A 4 3.21 19.78 -0.24
CA MET A 4 2.20 19.46 -1.23
C MET A 4 1.73 18.02 -0.99
N VAL A 5 0.56 17.70 -1.51
CA VAL A 5 0.08 16.32 -1.48
C VAL A 5 0.78 15.54 -2.58
N ARG A 6 1.33 14.38 -2.21
CA ARG A 6 1.96 13.47 -3.15
C ARG A 6 1.37 12.08 -3.01
N GLY A 7 1.36 11.34 -4.09
CA GLY A 7 0.94 9.95 -4.10
C GLY A 7 2.14 9.02 -4.02
N ILE A 8 2.04 8.00 -3.18
CA ILE A 8 3.05 6.95 -3.08
C ILE A 8 2.38 5.64 -3.42
N ARG A 9 2.94 4.90 -4.36
CA ARG A 9 2.43 3.58 -4.72
C ARG A 9 3.23 2.49 -4.02
N GLY A 10 2.52 1.43 -3.71
CA GLY A 10 3.16 0.25 -3.18
C GLY A 10 2.38 -1.00 -3.54
N ALA A 11 3.06 -2.13 -3.50
CA ALA A 11 2.41 -3.42 -3.71
C ALA A 11 3.21 -4.51 -3.02
N THR A 12 2.52 -5.55 -2.61
CA THR A 12 3.15 -6.74 -2.05
C THR A 12 2.40 -7.99 -2.52
N TYR A 13 3.08 -9.12 -2.42
CA TYR A 13 2.53 -10.42 -2.80
C TYR A 13 2.13 -11.18 -1.54
N ILE A 14 0.97 -11.84 -1.60
CA ILE A 14 0.42 -12.61 -0.48
C ILE A 14 0.46 -14.09 -0.86
N GLU A 15 1.25 -14.88 -0.15
CA GLU A 15 1.41 -16.30 -0.50
C GLU A 15 0.15 -17.13 -0.28
N LYS A 16 -0.59 -16.82 0.78
CA LYS A 16 -1.78 -17.58 1.14
C LYS A 16 -2.93 -16.62 1.46
N ASN A 17 -4.12 -16.95 0.98
CA ASN A 17 -5.31 -16.19 1.32
C ASN A 17 -5.75 -16.52 2.75
N GLU A 18 -5.01 -15.97 3.70
CA GLU A 18 -5.29 -16.08 5.13
C GLU A 18 -5.20 -14.69 5.75
N ALA A 19 -6.06 -14.41 6.72
CA ALA A 19 -6.12 -13.09 7.34
C ALA A 19 -4.75 -12.66 7.89
N ASP A 20 -4.07 -13.55 8.61
CA ASP A 20 -2.76 -13.24 9.21
C ASP A 20 -1.73 -12.89 8.14
N CYS A 21 -1.75 -13.60 7.02
CA CYS A 21 -0.81 -13.38 5.93
C CYS A 21 -1.06 -12.02 5.28
N ILE A 22 -2.32 -11.72 4.96
CA ILE A 22 -2.70 -10.44 4.35
C ILE A 22 -2.30 -9.27 5.26
N ILE A 23 -2.63 -9.36 6.53
CA ILE A 23 -2.36 -8.29 7.49
C ILE A 23 -0.86 -8.10 7.69
N ARG A 24 -0.13 -9.19 7.88
CA ARG A 24 1.33 -9.13 8.12
C ARG A 24 2.07 -8.51 6.95
N GLU A 25 1.81 -9.00 5.73
CA GLU A 25 2.53 -8.50 4.55
C GLU A 25 2.15 -7.06 4.23
N THR A 26 0.89 -6.70 4.44
CA THR A 26 0.44 -5.33 4.23
C THR A 26 1.07 -4.37 5.25
N LYS A 27 1.21 -4.79 6.51
CA LYS A 27 1.93 -4.00 7.52
C LYS A 27 3.36 -3.73 7.08
N LEU A 28 4.07 -4.75 6.62
CA LEU A 28 5.44 -4.60 6.16
C LEU A 28 5.53 -3.60 5.02
N LEU A 29 4.59 -3.67 4.09
CA LEU A 29 4.53 -2.73 2.96
C LEU A 29 4.32 -1.30 3.44
N LEU A 30 3.35 -1.08 4.32
CA LEU A 30 3.05 0.26 4.83
C LEU A 30 4.22 0.86 5.60
N LEU A 31 4.89 0.05 6.44
CA LEU A 31 6.06 0.51 7.19
C LEU A 31 7.22 0.87 6.26
N GLU A 32 7.44 0.08 5.22
CA GLU A 32 8.47 0.37 4.22
C GLU A 32 8.19 1.70 3.50
N ILE A 33 6.92 1.93 3.14
CA ILE A 33 6.53 3.16 2.45
C ILE A 33 6.83 4.39 3.32
N VAL A 34 6.40 4.38 4.57
CA VAL A 34 6.57 5.56 5.43
C VAL A 34 8.02 5.75 5.81
N GLU A 35 8.78 4.68 6.01
CA GLU A 35 10.19 4.77 6.36
C GLU A 35 11.00 5.35 5.21
N LYS A 36 10.83 4.81 4.01
CA LYS A 36 11.61 5.26 2.84
C LYS A 36 11.31 6.70 2.43
N ASN A 37 10.12 7.17 2.74
CA ASN A 37 9.71 8.53 2.38
C ASN A 37 9.68 9.47 3.57
N GLN A 38 10.12 9.02 4.75
CA GLN A 38 10.19 9.81 5.97
C GLN A 38 8.83 10.45 6.31
N ILE A 39 7.76 9.64 6.26
CA ILE A 39 6.40 10.07 6.49
C ILE A 39 5.96 9.66 7.90
N LYS A 40 5.30 10.57 8.61
CA LYS A 40 4.64 10.27 9.88
C LYS A 40 3.17 9.98 9.60
N ALA A 41 2.54 9.21 10.47
CA ALA A 41 1.13 8.86 10.30
C ALA A 41 0.24 10.10 10.17
N GLU A 42 0.55 11.15 10.90
CA GLU A 42 -0.22 12.41 10.86
C GLU A 42 -0.13 13.13 9.51
N ASP A 43 0.88 12.79 8.69
CA ASP A 43 1.03 13.37 7.36
C ASP A 43 0.27 12.58 6.29
N ILE A 44 -0.31 11.45 6.64
CA ILE A 44 -1.07 10.63 5.68
C ILE A 44 -2.48 11.19 5.53
N CYS A 45 -2.81 11.59 4.31
CA CYS A 45 -4.14 12.15 4.00
C CYS A 45 -5.17 11.06 3.81
N SER A 46 -4.81 10.01 3.09
CA SER A 46 -5.72 8.89 2.78
C SER A 46 -4.94 7.73 2.21
N ILE A 47 -5.54 6.54 2.26
CA ILE A 47 -4.96 5.34 1.65
C ILE A 47 -6.05 4.59 0.90
N LEU A 48 -5.76 4.25 -0.35
CA LEU A 48 -6.58 3.34 -1.13
C LEU A 48 -5.85 2.01 -1.21
N PHE A 49 -6.57 0.95 -0.86
CA PHE A 49 -6.06 -0.42 -0.97
C PHE A 49 -6.82 -1.14 -2.06
N THR A 50 -6.11 -1.91 -2.86
CA THR A 50 -6.77 -2.88 -3.74
C THR A 50 -6.18 -4.26 -3.48
N SER A 51 -6.98 -5.28 -3.71
CA SER A 51 -6.49 -6.66 -3.67
C SER A 51 -7.04 -7.42 -4.86
N THR A 52 -6.25 -8.37 -5.35
CA THR A 52 -6.72 -9.27 -6.41
C THR A 52 -7.88 -10.11 -5.90
N SER A 53 -8.74 -10.57 -6.80
CA SER A 53 -10.03 -11.17 -6.46
C SER A 53 -9.95 -12.41 -5.56
N GLY A 54 -8.81 -13.12 -5.59
CA GLY A 54 -8.62 -14.31 -4.75
C GLY A 54 -8.29 -14.01 -3.29
N LEU A 55 -8.02 -12.75 -2.94
CA LEU A 55 -7.68 -12.37 -1.58
C LEU A 55 -8.89 -11.79 -0.86
N ASN A 56 -9.59 -12.64 -0.13
CA ASN A 56 -10.82 -12.23 0.57
C ASN A 56 -10.87 -12.61 2.04
N ALA A 57 -9.75 -13.07 2.61
CA ALA A 57 -9.73 -13.50 4.01
C ALA A 57 -9.73 -12.33 4.99
N SER A 58 -9.31 -11.14 4.55
CA SER A 58 -9.33 -9.93 5.38
C SER A 58 -9.25 -8.69 4.50
N PHE A 59 -9.66 -7.56 5.08
CA PHE A 59 -9.42 -6.25 4.48
C PHE A 59 -7.96 -5.86 4.70
N PRO A 60 -7.23 -5.46 3.66
CA PRO A 60 -5.86 -4.95 3.85
C PRO A 60 -5.78 -3.76 4.81
N ALA A 61 -6.84 -2.96 4.89
CA ALA A 61 -6.88 -1.80 5.78
C ALA A 61 -6.71 -2.17 7.25
N MET A 62 -6.99 -3.43 7.63
CA MET A 62 -6.75 -3.89 9.00
C MET A 62 -5.30 -3.75 9.41
N ALA A 63 -4.37 -3.87 8.44
CA ALA A 63 -2.95 -3.66 8.73
C ALA A 63 -2.69 -2.25 9.25
N ALA A 64 -3.26 -1.25 8.63
CA ALA A 64 -3.09 0.14 9.05
C ALA A 64 -3.73 0.38 10.42
N ARG A 65 -4.87 -0.24 10.69
CA ARG A 65 -5.52 -0.13 12.00
C ARG A 65 -4.66 -0.73 13.10
N GLU A 66 -4.02 -1.86 12.82
CA GLU A 66 -3.13 -2.50 13.79
C GLU A 66 -1.85 -1.70 14.01
N LEU A 67 -1.46 -0.87 13.05
CA LEU A 67 -0.35 0.06 13.23
C LEU A 67 -0.74 1.30 14.05
N GLY A 68 -2.01 1.42 14.41
CA GLY A 68 -2.49 2.56 15.19
C GLY A 68 -2.85 3.78 14.35
N TRP A 69 -2.98 3.64 13.03
CA TRP A 69 -3.31 4.75 12.14
C TRP A 69 -4.82 5.00 12.12
N LYS A 70 -5.33 5.32 13.27
CA LYS A 70 -6.75 5.38 13.58
C LYS A 70 -7.50 6.46 12.79
N TYR A 71 -6.85 7.57 12.53
CA TYR A 71 -7.51 8.71 11.91
C TYR A 71 -7.30 8.83 10.41
N VAL A 72 -6.57 7.91 9.82
CA VAL A 72 -6.30 7.94 8.37
C VAL A 72 -7.53 7.39 7.63
N PRO A 73 -8.13 8.19 6.73
CA PRO A 73 -9.23 7.67 5.90
C PRO A 73 -8.73 6.61 4.92
N MET A 74 -9.48 5.52 4.79
CA MET A 74 -9.06 4.39 3.97
C MET A 74 -10.24 3.77 3.24
N LEU A 75 -9.98 3.28 2.03
CA LEU A 75 -10.93 2.48 1.26
C LEU A 75 -10.23 1.22 0.74
N CYS A 76 -10.98 0.15 0.68
CA CYS A 76 -10.53 -1.09 0.06
C CYS A 76 -11.40 -1.39 -1.15
N SER A 77 -10.79 -1.91 -2.21
CA SER A 77 -11.46 -2.25 -3.44
C SER A 77 -10.83 -3.49 -4.04
N VAL A 78 -11.55 -4.12 -4.97
CA VAL A 78 -11.01 -5.27 -5.70
C VAL A 78 -10.30 -4.76 -6.96
N GLU A 79 -9.20 -5.41 -7.31
CA GLU A 79 -8.45 -5.12 -8.54
C GLU A 79 -9.27 -5.50 -9.77
N ILE A 80 -9.07 -4.76 -10.85
CA ILE A 80 -9.59 -5.19 -12.15
C ILE A 80 -8.94 -6.52 -12.50
N ASP A 81 -9.77 -7.52 -12.76
CA ASP A 81 -9.29 -8.88 -12.99
C ASP A 81 -8.91 -9.09 -14.47
N VAL A 82 -7.82 -8.45 -14.87
CA VAL A 82 -7.32 -8.58 -16.24
C VAL A 82 -6.72 -9.97 -16.43
N PRO A 83 -7.08 -10.69 -17.49
CA PRO A 83 -6.51 -12.02 -17.74
C PRO A 83 -5.00 -11.98 -17.77
N ASP A 84 -4.37 -12.97 -17.16
CA ASP A 84 -2.92 -13.15 -17.09
C ASP A 84 -2.18 -12.07 -16.27
N SER A 85 -2.91 -11.24 -15.54
CA SER A 85 -2.29 -10.31 -14.59
C SER A 85 -1.81 -11.05 -13.35
N LEU A 86 -0.85 -10.44 -12.65
CA LEU A 86 -0.32 -11.01 -11.42
C LEU A 86 -1.41 -11.09 -10.36
N GLN A 87 -1.59 -12.28 -9.78
CA GLN A 87 -2.57 -12.55 -8.73
C GLN A 87 -1.95 -12.45 -7.35
N ASN A 88 -2.77 -12.57 -6.32
CA ASN A 88 -2.36 -12.61 -4.93
C ASN A 88 -1.60 -11.35 -4.50
N CYS A 89 -2.01 -10.19 -5.00
CA CYS A 89 -1.37 -8.93 -4.69
C CYS A 89 -2.28 -7.99 -3.94
N VAL A 90 -1.69 -7.25 -3.01
CA VAL A 90 -2.29 -6.08 -2.39
C VAL A 90 -1.54 -4.86 -2.90
N ARG A 91 -2.26 -3.87 -3.40
CA ARG A 91 -1.70 -2.60 -3.84
C ARG A 91 -2.19 -1.47 -2.96
N VAL A 92 -1.36 -0.44 -2.87
CA VAL A 92 -1.63 0.74 -2.04
C VAL A 92 -1.37 1.98 -2.85
N LEU A 93 -2.26 2.95 -2.73
CA LEU A 93 -1.99 4.33 -3.15
C LEU A 93 -2.18 5.19 -1.92
N MET A 94 -1.08 5.73 -1.42
CA MET A 94 -1.08 6.54 -0.20
C MET A 94 -0.89 8.00 -0.58
N HIS A 95 -1.78 8.87 -0.11
CA HIS A 95 -1.65 10.31 -0.31
C HIS A 95 -1.10 10.93 0.97
N VAL A 96 -0.03 11.69 0.83
CA VAL A 96 0.67 12.26 1.98
C VAL A 96 0.97 13.75 1.75
N ASN A 97 1.05 14.49 2.85
CA ASN A 97 1.60 15.84 2.82
C ASN A 97 3.11 15.74 3.02
N THR A 98 3.87 16.31 2.11
CA THR A 98 5.33 16.20 2.17
C THR A 98 5.97 17.35 1.40
N PHE A 99 7.23 17.64 1.70
CA PHE A 99 8.04 18.58 0.94
C PHE A 99 8.81 17.89 -0.20
N LEU A 100 8.72 16.58 -0.31
CA LEU A 100 9.37 15.84 -1.40
C LEU A 100 8.73 16.22 -2.74
N LYS A 101 9.58 16.34 -3.75
CA LYS A 101 9.10 16.53 -5.12
C LYS A 101 8.59 15.20 -5.66
N GLN A 102 7.80 15.28 -6.73
CA GLN A 102 7.20 14.07 -7.32
C GLN A 102 8.25 13.02 -7.69
N ASP A 103 9.39 13.45 -8.21
CA ASP A 103 10.46 12.53 -8.62
C ASP A 103 11.33 12.06 -7.44
N GLN A 104 11.12 12.59 -6.25
CA GLN A 104 11.81 12.15 -5.04
C GLN A 104 11.03 11.11 -4.25
N ILE A 105 9.77 10.88 -4.60
CA ILE A 105 8.94 9.88 -3.95
C ILE A 105 9.48 8.48 -4.29
N LYS A 106 9.59 7.65 -3.27
CA LYS A 106 10.05 6.27 -3.43
C LYS A 106 8.86 5.33 -3.31
N HIS A 107 8.49 4.74 -4.44
CA HIS A 107 7.45 3.72 -4.48
C HIS A 107 8.04 2.39 -4.01
N VAL A 108 7.21 1.52 -3.43
CA VAL A 108 7.69 0.31 -2.79
C VAL A 108 6.97 -0.91 -3.35
N TYR A 109 7.72 -1.81 -3.96
CA TYR A 109 7.21 -3.06 -4.50
C TYR A 109 7.98 -4.22 -3.87
N LEU A 110 7.27 -5.08 -3.14
CA LEU A 110 7.88 -6.16 -2.37
C LEU A 110 7.58 -7.51 -3.00
N LYS A 111 8.50 -8.46 -2.81
CA LYS A 111 8.34 -9.84 -3.24
C LYS A 111 8.03 -9.92 -4.74
N GLU A 112 7.10 -10.81 -5.13
CA GLU A 112 6.71 -10.99 -6.53
C GLU A 112 6.06 -9.75 -7.13
N ALA A 113 5.55 -8.84 -6.31
CA ALA A 113 4.95 -7.60 -6.78
C ALA A 113 5.96 -6.66 -7.45
N LYS A 114 7.25 -6.90 -7.32
CA LYS A 114 8.28 -6.15 -8.05
C LYS A 114 8.06 -6.20 -9.55
N LYS A 115 7.41 -7.25 -10.04
CA LYS A 115 7.12 -7.42 -11.48
C LYS A 115 6.12 -6.39 -12.01
N LEU A 116 5.37 -5.72 -11.13
CA LEU A 116 4.37 -4.74 -11.54
C LEU A 116 5.00 -3.43 -12.03
N ARG A 117 6.23 -3.15 -11.67
CA ARG A 117 6.93 -1.92 -12.02
C ARG A 117 8.37 -2.20 -12.40
N ASP A 118 8.56 -2.92 -13.50
CA ASP A 118 9.89 -3.29 -13.99
C ASP A 118 10.73 -2.06 -14.38
N ASP A 119 10.07 -0.94 -14.63
CA ASP A 119 10.70 0.30 -15.06
C ASP A 119 11.21 1.16 -13.89
N LEU A 120 11.04 0.70 -12.67
CA LEU A 120 11.44 1.48 -11.48
C LEU A 120 12.61 0.89 -10.72
#